data_b8e7a97f94bc343d9d8092b6504362d6
#
_entry.id   b8e7a97f94bc343d9d8092b6504362d6
#
_cell.length_a   1.000
_cell.length_b   1.000
_cell.length_c   1.000
_cell.angle_alpha   90.00
_cell.angle_beta   90.00
_cell.angle_gamma   90.00
#
_symmetry.space_group_name_H-M   'P 1'
#
loop_
_entity.id
_entity.type
_entity.pdbx_description
1 polymer ?
#
loop_
_entity_poly.entity_id
_entity_poly.type
_entity_poly.pdbx_seq_one_letter_code
_entity_poly.pdbx_strand_id
1 'polypeptide(L)' 'AYVNLNDFHEKASDLEIAALMRAVGTVARMTGVSESGYRFIANNGIDARQEVPHLHIHVLGKRDLGGMVGRAPSED' A
#
# COMPACT_ATOMS: atom_id res chain seq x y z
N ALA A 1 -12.17 -11.10 5.65
CA ALA A 1 -11.66 -9.85 5.09
C ALA A 1 -11.39 -8.83 6.20
N TYR A 2 -10.43 -7.96 5.98
CA TYR A 2 -10.02 -6.96 6.96
C TYR A 2 -10.48 -5.58 6.52
N VAL A 3 -10.96 -4.79 7.46
CA VAL A 3 -11.49 -3.46 7.17
C VAL A 3 -10.39 -2.49 6.79
N ASN A 4 -9.25 -2.57 7.47
CA ASN A 4 -8.12 -1.68 7.24
C ASN A 4 -6.84 -2.32 7.79
N LEU A 5 -5.75 -1.59 7.70
CA LEU A 5 -4.45 -2.08 8.15
C LEU A 5 -4.40 -2.32 9.65
N ASN A 6 -5.04 -1.47 10.46
CA ASN A 6 -5.12 -1.69 11.90
C ASN A 6 -5.80 -3.00 12.24
N ASP A 7 -6.92 -3.28 11.57
CA ASP A 7 -7.67 -4.53 11.75
C ASP A 7 -6.79 -5.74 11.37
N PHE A 8 -6.07 -5.61 10.27
CA PHE A 8 -5.14 -6.64 9.80
C PHE A 8 -4.01 -6.89 10.80
N HIS A 9 -3.40 -5.82 11.33
CA HIS A 9 -2.32 -5.94 12.31
C HIS A 9 -2.76 -6.71 13.56
N GLU A 10 -3.99 -6.49 14.00
CA GLU A 10 -4.49 -7.10 15.23
C GLU A 10 -4.93 -8.54 15.06
N LYS A 11 -5.53 -8.86 13.92
CA LYS A 11 -6.24 -10.12 13.74
C LYS A 11 -5.58 -11.14 12.82
N ALA A 12 -4.71 -10.69 11.92
CA ALA A 12 -4.10 -11.59 10.96
C ALA A 12 -3.08 -12.51 11.62
N SER A 13 -3.00 -13.74 11.15
CA SER A 13 -1.95 -14.66 11.58
C SER A 13 -0.61 -14.25 10.99
N ASP A 14 0.48 -14.77 11.59
CA ASP A 14 1.82 -14.55 11.05
C ASP A 14 1.91 -15.02 9.60
N LEU A 15 1.27 -16.14 9.29
CA LEU A 15 1.26 -16.66 7.92
C LEU A 15 0.56 -15.70 6.96
N GLU A 16 -0.54 -15.12 7.37
CA GLU A 16 -1.26 -14.15 6.53
C GLU A 16 -0.44 -12.88 6.30
N ILE A 17 0.25 -12.41 7.33
CA ILE A 17 1.11 -11.23 7.23
C ILE A 17 2.27 -11.49 6.27
N ALA A 18 2.93 -12.65 6.43
CA ALA A 18 4.02 -13.03 5.54
C ALA A 18 3.54 -13.21 4.10
N ALA A 19 2.37 -13.82 3.91
CA ALA A 19 1.82 -14.03 2.59
C ALA A 19 1.52 -12.71 1.88
N LEU A 20 1.01 -11.72 2.61
CA LEU A 20 0.74 -10.42 2.04
C LEU A 20 2.02 -9.75 1.54
N MET A 21 3.07 -9.75 2.36
CA MET A 21 4.34 -9.12 1.98
C MET A 21 5.00 -9.83 0.79
N ARG A 22 4.94 -11.16 0.76
CA ARG A 22 5.46 -11.91 -0.38
C ARG A 22 4.67 -11.62 -1.66
N ALA A 23 3.35 -11.47 -1.53
CA ALA A 23 2.50 -11.14 -2.66
C ALA A 23 2.84 -9.77 -3.24
N VAL A 24 3.14 -8.79 -2.40
CA VAL A 24 3.59 -7.45 -2.86
C VAL A 24 4.83 -7.59 -3.71
N GLY A 25 5.83 -8.36 -3.26
CA GLY A 25 7.05 -8.60 -4.02
C GLY A 25 6.78 -9.31 -5.35
N THR A 26 5.90 -10.29 -5.35
CA THR A 26 5.54 -11.02 -6.55
C THR A 26 4.88 -10.10 -7.59
N VAL A 27 3.92 -9.29 -7.15
CA VAL A 27 3.26 -8.32 -8.03
C VAL A 27 4.27 -7.32 -8.59
N ALA A 28 5.18 -6.82 -7.76
CA ALA A 28 6.19 -5.87 -8.21
C ALA A 28 7.07 -6.48 -9.31
N ARG A 29 7.46 -7.74 -9.17
CA ARG A 29 8.26 -8.42 -10.21
C ARG A 29 7.46 -8.65 -11.47
N MET A 30 6.21 -9.10 -11.33
CA MET A 30 5.36 -9.41 -12.48
C MET A 30 5.02 -8.16 -13.31
N THR A 31 4.86 -7.02 -12.66
CA THR A 31 4.55 -5.78 -13.34
C THR A 31 5.79 -5.03 -13.81
N GLY A 32 6.98 -5.51 -13.47
CA GLY A 32 8.23 -4.93 -13.93
C GLY A 32 8.70 -3.72 -13.15
N VAL A 33 8.09 -3.40 -12.01
CA VAL A 33 8.49 -2.23 -11.22
C VAL A 33 9.61 -2.53 -10.24
N SER A 34 9.95 -3.81 -10.02
CA SER A 34 10.95 -4.16 -9.00
C SER A 34 12.36 -3.67 -9.34
N GLU A 35 12.69 -3.49 -10.62
CA GLU A 35 14.03 -3.05 -11.02
C GLU A 35 14.25 -1.56 -10.79
N SER A 36 13.34 -0.73 -11.24
CA SER A 36 13.48 0.73 -11.13
C SER A 36 12.96 1.27 -9.81
N GLY A 37 12.22 0.46 -9.10
CA GLY A 37 11.67 0.85 -7.82
C GLY A 37 10.17 1.06 -7.86
N TYR A 38 9.58 0.97 -6.67
CA TYR A 38 8.13 1.11 -6.55
C TYR A 38 7.78 1.58 -5.15
N ARG A 39 6.54 1.99 -5.01
CA ARG A 39 5.99 2.39 -3.72
C ARG A 39 4.73 1.58 -3.48
N PHE A 40 4.59 1.01 -2.28
CA PHE A 40 3.29 0.44 -1.93
C PHE A 40 2.67 1.26 -0.80
N ILE A 41 1.35 1.40 -0.87
CA ILE A 41 0.62 2.29 0.01
C ILE A 41 -0.64 1.58 0.50
N ALA A 42 -0.89 1.66 1.81
CA ALA A 42 -2.17 1.26 2.39
C ALA A 42 -2.71 2.47 3.14
N ASN A 43 -3.90 2.90 2.79
CA ASN A 43 -4.56 4.00 3.46
C ASN A 43 -5.43 3.47 4.57
N ASN A 44 -5.24 3.97 5.79
CA ASN A 44 -5.95 3.52 6.97
C ASN A 44 -6.64 4.71 7.64
N GLY A 45 -7.98 4.68 7.63
CA GLY A 45 -8.76 5.66 8.35
C GLY A 45 -8.98 6.96 7.60
N ILE A 46 -9.63 7.87 8.28
CA ILE A 46 -10.12 9.13 7.69
C ILE A 46 -8.98 10.05 7.26
N ASP A 47 -7.96 10.19 8.08
CA ASP A 47 -6.85 11.10 7.79
C ASP A 47 -6.06 10.68 6.56
N ALA A 48 -6.05 9.38 6.24
CA ALA A 48 -5.42 8.86 5.04
C ALA A 48 -6.40 8.73 3.88
N ARG A 49 -7.63 9.20 4.06
CA ARG A 49 -8.69 9.16 3.05
C ARG A 49 -8.99 7.74 2.58
N GLN A 50 -9.12 6.82 3.52
CA GLN A 50 -9.55 5.47 3.19
C GLN A 50 -10.99 5.51 2.68
N GLU A 51 -11.17 5.23 1.41
CA GLU A 51 -12.49 5.31 0.77
C GLU A 51 -13.24 3.99 0.75
N VAL A 52 -12.52 2.88 0.63
CA VAL A 52 -13.14 1.56 0.63
C VAL A 52 -13.05 0.94 2.02
N PRO A 53 -14.13 0.32 2.51
CA PRO A 53 -14.16 -0.22 3.88
C PRO A 53 -13.54 -1.62 3.97
N HIS A 54 -12.41 -1.83 3.32
CA HIS A 54 -11.64 -3.06 3.44
C HIS A 54 -10.17 -2.77 3.13
N LEU A 55 -9.28 -3.62 3.60
CA LEU A 55 -7.85 -3.45 3.38
C LEU A 55 -7.55 -3.41 1.88
N HIS A 56 -6.84 -2.37 1.47
CA HIS A 56 -6.56 -2.11 0.08
C HIS A 56 -5.14 -1.59 -0.04
N ILE A 57 -4.34 -2.20 -0.91
CA ILE A 57 -2.94 -1.83 -1.09
C ILE A 57 -2.69 -1.50 -2.55
N HIS A 58 -1.99 -0.39 -2.76
CA HIS A 58 -1.58 0.04 -4.09
C HIS A 58 -0.09 -0.17 -4.28
N VAL A 59 0.30 -0.63 -5.46
CA VAL A 59 1.70 -0.72 -5.87
C VAL A 59 1.88 0.21 -7.06
N LEU A 60 2.75 1.20 -6.93
CA LEU A 60 2.95 2.25 -7.92
C LEU A 60 4.39 2.28 -8.39
N GLY A 61 4.58 2.40 -9.70
CA GLY A 61 5.93 2.46 -10.25
C GLY A 61 5.94 2.85 -11.70
N LYS A 62 7.09 2.61 -12.36
CA LYS A 62 7.35 2.86 -13.78
C LYS A 62 7.41 4.33 -14.16
N ARG A 63 7.50 5.22 -13.18
CA ARG A 63 7.74 6.64 -13.36
C ARG A 63 8.17 7.23 -12.04
N ASP A 64 8.74 8.41 -12.09
CA ASP A 64 9.06 9.15 -10.88
C ASP A 64 7.75 9.49 -10.17
N LEU A 65 7.61 9.02 -8.93
CA LEU A 65 6.39 9.19 -8.14
C LEU A 65 6.40 10.45 -7.31
N GLY A 66 7.50 11.22 -7.36
CA GLY A 66 7.62 12.42 -6.56
C GLY A 66 7.93 12.12 -5.10
N GLY A 67 7.72 13.10 -4.25
CA GLY A 67 7.97 12.97 -2.82
C GLY A 67 7.02 11.97 -2.16
N MET A 68 7.44 11.46 -1.00
CA MET A 68 6.66 10.45 -0.28
C MET A 68 5.36 11.01 0.27
N VAL A 69 5.37 12.25 0.74
CA VAL A 69 4.19 12.89 1.30
C VAL A 69 3.68 13.93 0.32
N GLY A 70 2.40 13.86 0.01
CA GLY A 70 1.80 14.84 -0.87
C GLY A 70 1.80 16.23 -0.26
N ARG A 71 1.74 17.24 -1.11
CA ARG A 71 1.67 18.63 -0.65
C ARG A 71 0.27 18.93 -0.12
N ALA A 72 0.21 19.82 0.86
CA ALA A 72 -1.08 20.35 1.29
C ALA A 72 -1.70 21.11 0.11
N PRO A 73 -3.03 21.14 -0.01
CA PRO A 73 -3.68 21.82 -1.13
C PRO A 73 -3.27 23.27 -1.31
N SER A 74 -2.96 23.96 -0.22
CA SER A 74 -2.53 25.36 -0.27
C SER A 74 -1.11 25.55 -0.84
N GLU A 75 -0.36 24.47 -1.00
CA GLU A 75 1.02 24.53 -1.51
C GLU A 75 1.09 24.23 -2.99
N ASP A 76 0.02 23.79 -3.55
CA ASP A 76 -0.06 23.47 -4.95
C ASP A 76 -0.38 24.69 -5.79
#